data_0f473feb7db1c26493fd872d49665db9
#
_entry.id   0f473feb7db1c26493fd872d49665db9
#
_cell.length_a   1.000
_cell.length_b   1.000
_cell.length_c   1.000
_cell.angle_alpha   90.00
_cell.angle_beta   90.00
_cell.angle_gamma   90.00
#
_symmetry.space_group_name_H-M   'P 1'
#
loop_
_entity.id
_entity.type
_entity.pdbx_description
1 polymer ?
#
loop_
_entity_poly.entity_id
_entity_poly.type
_entity_poly.pdbx_seq_one_letter_code
_entity_poly.pdbx_strand_id
1 'polypeptide(L)'
;MTSELNKEDTLLGHPRGLFYLFFAELWERFSFYGMRALLTLYMVNVIFEALATRDIAAAAVYASYGSLVYASTVIGGKISDSLLGFRKSIFLGGILMALGHFVLAIENDMAFYLALGFIVVGNGFFKPNISTFVAALYKDNDPRKDSGFVIFYMGINNGSWLAPLLCGWLGAAYGWHYGFGLAGIGMMTGLTFFWQGIKSGVFQDHGLPPSEEKLNKKVGLLSNDNWVTVLAFLSAPLIAFMLSSYEAIAGGTSILGDKNLVNILFQAIGIVVAVYLAIILFQATLEERKKLIVAIFITVFMTLFWGFHELSGSVITLFADRNVDLSLMNASQTNSLNSMFIIILS
;
A
#
# COMPACT_ATOMS: atom_id res chain seq x y z
N MET A 1 -6.03 -25.58 -43.13
CA MET A 1 -5.08 -24.88 -42.26
C MET A 1 -5.78 -24.69 -40.92
N THR A 2 -5.60 -25.68 -40.07
CA THR A 2 -6.13 -25.65 -38.71
C THR A 2 -5.28 -24.70 -37.89
N SER A 3 -5.88 -23.61 -37.40
CA SER A 3 -5.27 -22.66 -36.47
C SER A 3 -4.75 -23.45 -35.27
N GLU A 4 -3.45 -23.50 -35.08
CA GLU A 4 -2.86 -23.81 -33.79
C GLU A 4 -3.33 -22.72 -32.85
N LEU A 5 -4.43 -23.00 -32.13
CA LEU A 5 -4.79 -22.29 -30.93
C LEU A 5 -3.58 -22.39 -30.01
N ASN A 6 -2.84 -21.31 -29.85
CA ASN A 6 -1.84 -21.18 -28.81
C ASN A 6 -2.45 -21.74 -27.53
N LYS A 7 -1.97 -22.92 -27.07
CA LYS A 7 -2.32 -23.45 -25.77
C LYS A 7 -1.94 -22.36 -24.78
N GLU A 8 -2.93 -21.67 -24.23
CA GLU A 8 -2.70 -20.75 -23.11
C GLU A 8 -1.90 -21.53 -22.08
N ASP A 9 -0.72 -21.04 -21.72
CA ASP A 9 0.12 -21.66 -20.69
C ASP A 9 -0.59 -21.50 -19.35
N THR A 10 -1.36 -22.52 -18.96
CA THR A 10 -2.25 -22.50 -17.78
C THR A 10 -1.73 -23.41 -16.69
N LEU A 11 -1.97 -23.00 -15.45
CA LEU A 11 -1.78 -23.80 -14.24
C LEU A 11 -3.09 -23.78 -13.44
N LEU A 12 -3.58 -24.96 -13.05
CA LEU A 12 -4.88 -25.12 -12.35
C LEU A 12 -6.06 -24.43 -13.09
N GLY A 13 -6.01 -24.39 -14.41
CA GLY A 13 -7.03 -23.77 -15.24
C GLY A 13 -6.91 -22.26 -15.43
N HIS A 14 -5.96 -21.59 -14.79
CA HIS A 14 -5.74 -20.15 -14.86
C HIS A 14 -4.42 -19.81 -15.59
N PRO A 15 -4.28 -18.59 -16.16
CA PRO A 15 -3.00 -18.14 -16.72
C PRO A 15 -1.87 -18.28 -15.70
N ARG A 16 -0.74 -18.85 -16.07
CA ARG A 16 0.42 -19.02 -15.15
C ARG A 16 0.89 -17.72 -14.54
N GLY A 17 0.75 -16.60 -15.24
CA GLY A 17 1.05 -15.27 -14.74
C GLY A 17 0.33 -14.91 -13.44
N LEU A 18 -0.89 -15.43 -13.24
CA LEU A 18 -1.66 -15.24 -12.00
C LEU A 18 -0.88 -15.70 -10.76
N PHE A 19 -0.20 -16.84 -10.83
CA PHE A 19 0.51 -17.40 -9.67
C PHE A 19 1.77 -16.59 -9.32
N TYR A 20 2.45 -16.03 -10.32
CA TYR A 20 3.55 -15.10 -10.07
C TYR A 20 3.06 -13.79 -9.43
N LEU A 21 1.90 -13.26 -9.87
CA LEU A 21 1.29 -12.10 -9.23
C LEU A 21 0.75 -12.43 -7.83
N PHE A 22 0.19 -13.62 -7.63
CA PHE A 22 -0.25 -14.12 -6.32
C PHE A 22 0.92 -14.13 -5.31
N PHE A 23 2.07 -14.71 -5.67
CA PHE A 23 3.21 -14.75 -4.77
C PHE A 23 3.83 -13.36 -4.58
N ALA A 24 3.88 -12.52 -5.61
CA ALA A 24 4.34 -11.15 -5.49
C ALA A 24 3.48 -10.35 -4.51
N GLU A 25 2.15 -10.45 -4.62
CA GLU A 25 1.19 -9.81 -3.71
C GLU A 25 1.25 -10.40 -2.30
N LEU A 26 1.30 -11.73 -2.15
CA LEU A 26 1.40 -12.39 -0.85
C LEU A 26 2.58 -11.83 -0.05
N TRP A 27 3.76 -11.77 -0.66
CA TRP A 27 4.96 -11.28 0.01
C TRP A 27 4.97 -9.77 0.20
N GLU A 28 4.36 -9.01 -0.69
CA GLU A 28 4.15 -7.58 -0.49
C GLU A 28 3.19 -7.33 0.67
N ARG A 29 2.06 -8.06 0.75
CA ARG A 29 1.15 -7.99 1.89
C ARG A 29 1.83 -8.44 3.19
N PHE A 30 2.64 -9.50 3.14
CA PHE A 30 3.48 -9.90 4.25
C PHE A 30 4.35 -8.72 4.73
N SER A 31 5.04 -8.08 3.83
CA SER A 31 5.90 -6.94 4.13
C SER A 31 5.12 -5.77 4.75
N PHE A 32 4.02 -5.37 4.13
CA PHE A 32 3.21 -4.25 4.59
C PHE A 32 2.55 -4.50 5.95
N TYR A 33 1.88 -5.64 6.13
CA TYR A 33 1.19 -5.95 7.39
C TYR A 33 2.15 -6.34 8.51
N GLY A 34 3.32 -6.89 8.20
CA GLY A 34 4.37 -7.14 9.18
C GLY A 34 4.92 -5.85 9.77
N MET A 35 5.24 -4.88 8.93
CA MET A 35 5.64 -3.55 9.35
C MET A 35 4.50 -2.85 10.13
N ARG A 36 3.28 -2.86 9.57
CA ARG A 36 2.11 -2.19 10.16
C ARG A 36 1.81 -2.69 11.59
N ALA A 37 1.95 -3.98 11.85
CA ALA A 37 1.69 -4.58 13.16
C ALA A 37 2.67 -4.08 14.25
N LEU A 38 3.88 -3.70 13.86
CA LEU A 38 4.90 -3.18 14.76
C LEU A 38 4.86 -1.65 14.88
N LEU A 39 4.39 -0.96 13.84
CA LEU A 39 4.58 0.48 13.64
C LEU A 39 4.10 1.33 14.82
N THR A 40 2.86 1.12 15.29
CA THR A 40 2.29 1.95 16.36
C THR A 40 3.00 1.71 17.69
N LEU A 41 3.30 0.44 18.01
CA LEU A 41 4.04 0.09 19.23
C LEU A 41 5.47 0.66 19.20
N TYR A 42 6.14 0.60 18.05
CA TYR A 42 7.45 1.20 17.86
C TYR A 42 7.42 2.73 18.05
N MET A 43 6.43 3.41 17.48
CA MET A 43 6.27 4.85 17.67
C MET A 43 6.09 5.23 19.13
N VAL A 44 5.23 4.52 19.86
CA VAL A 44 4.93 4.82 21.26
C VAL A 44 6.10 4.51 22.19
N ASN A 45 6.83 3.42 21.93
CA ASN A 45 7.86 2.92 22.85
C ASN A 45 9.29 3.38 22.48
N VAL A 46 9.49 3.93 21.27
CA VAL A 46 10.83 4.37 20.82
C VAL A 46 10.79 5.82 20.31
N ILE A 47 10.05 6.09 19.22
CA ILE A 47 10.09 7.40 18.54
C ILE A 47 9.54 8.53 19.43
N PHE A 48 8.44 8.27 20.13
CA PHE A 48 7.74 9.26 20.95
C PHE A 48 7.83 8.94 22.45
N GLU A 49 8.74 8.07 22.88
CA GLU A 49 8.85 7.61 24.28
C GLU A 49 8.89 8.78 25.26
N ALA A 50 9.66 9.82 24.95
CA ALA A 50 9.83 11.00 25.81
C ALA A 50 8.62 11.94 25.85
N LEU A 51 7.62 11.78 24.96
CA LEU A 51 6.46 12.67 24.89
C LEU A 51 5.35 12.24 25.84
N ALA A 52 4.81 13.18 26.63
CA ALA A 52 3.60 12.93 27.43
C ALA A 52 2.38 12.58 26.55
N THR A 53 2.37 13.05 25.29
CA THR A 53 1.31 12.84 24.29
C THR A 53 1.67 11.77 23.25
N ARG A 54 2.55 10.84 23.58
CA ARG A 54 3.09 9.83 22.65
C ARG A 54 2.04 9.03 21.92
N ASP A 55 0.93 8.67 22.57
CA ASP A 55 -0.18 7.93 21.95
C ASP A 55 -0.89 8.77 20.88
N ILE A 56 -1.10 10.06 21.16
CA ILE A 56 -1.74 10.99 20.22
C ILE A 56 -0.81 11.21 19.03
N ALA A 57 0.50 11.41 19.27
CA ALA A 57 1.49 11.58 18.23
C ALA A 57 1.57 10.34 17.33
N ALA A 58 1.64 9.15 17.91
CA ALA A 58 1.69 7.89 17.20
C ALA A 58 0.41 7.66 16.36
N ALA A 59 -0.77 7.88 16.95
CA ALA A 59 -2.05 7.73 16.25
C ALA A 59 -2.17 8.67 15.04
N ALA A 60 -1.69 9.89 15.15
CA ALA A 60 -1.80 10.85 14.08
C ALA A 60 -0.73 10.65 12.98
N VAL A 61 0.50 10.27 13.31
CA VAL A 61 1.47 9.84 12.30
C VAL A 61 0.95 8.61 11.56
N TYR A 62 0.39 7.63 12.29
CA TYR A 62 -0.21 6.44 11.68
C TYR A 62 -1.36 6.79 10.73
N ALA A 63 -2.29 7.65 11.15
CA ALA A 63 -3.41 8.08 10.33
C ALA A 63 -2.95 8.87 9.09
N SER A 64 -1.98 9.78 9.26
CA SER A 64 -1.39 10.56 8.17
C SER A 64 -0.67 9.67 7.16
N TYR A 65 0.14 8.74 7.64
CA TYR A 65 0.83 7.74 6.83
C TYR A 65 -0.17 6.89 6.03
N GLY A 66 -1.17 6.29 6.71
CA GLY A 66 -2.18 5.48 6.08
C GLY A 66 -2.95 6.23 4.99
N SER A 67 -3.35 7.46 5.27
CA SER A 67 -4.02 8.33 4.31
C SER A 67 -3.17 8.61 3.06
N LEU A 68 -1.87 8.90 3.24
CA LEU A 68 -0.94 9.11 2.13
C LEU A 68 -0.68 7.84 1.33
N VAL A 69 -0.64 6.67 1.97
CA VAL A 69 -0.55 5.37 1.30
C VAL A 69 -1.70 5.17 0.32
N TYR A 70 -2.93 5.49 0.70
CA TYR A 70 -4.08 5.40 -0.20
C TYR A 70 -4.10 6.50 -1.26
N ALA A 71 -3.79 7.74 -0.90
CA ALA A 71 -3.76 8.86 -1.83
C ALA A 71 -2.71 8.68 -2.93
N SER A 72 -1.55 8.13 -2.61
CA SER A 72 -0.46 7.88 -3.57
C SER A 72 -0.85 6.91 -4.69
N THR A 73 -1.82 6.02 -4.45
CA THR A 73 -2.28 5.04 -5.45
C THR A 73 -2.93 5.70 -6.66
N VAL A 74 -3.58 6.84 -6.48
CA VAL A 74 -4.19 7.62 -7.56
C VAL A 74 -3.11 8.15 -8.52
N ILE A 75 -2.02 8.66 -7.96
CA ILE A 75 -0.90 9.21 -8.74
C ILE A 75 -0.14 8.08 -9.44
N GLY A 76 0.23 7.03 -8.68
CA GLY A 76 1.00 5.91 -9.23
C GLY A 76 0.23 5.12 -10.28
N GLY A 77 -1.08 4.90 -10.10
CA GLY A 77 -1.96 4.31 -11.11
C GLY A 77 -2.00 5.16 -12.39
N LYS A 78 -2.20 6.46 -12.26
CA LYS A 78 -2.24 7.38 -13.41
C LYS A 78 -0.92 7.41 -14.20
N ILE A 79 0.21 7.40 -13.53
CA ILE A 79 1.53 7.35 -14.17
C ILE A 79 1.73 6.01 -14.88
N SER A 80 1.31 4.90 -14.25
CA SER A 80 1.37 3.58 -14.85
C SER A 80 0.55 3.50 -16.14
N ASP A 81 -0.71 3.89 -16.09
CA ASP A 81 -1.64 3.83 -17.24
C ASP A 81 -1.20 4.70 -18.39
N SER A 82 -0.56 5.85 -18.10
CA SER A 82 -0.21 6.83 -19.13
C SER A 82 1.21 6.71 -19.66
N LEU A 83 2.12 6.01 -18.95
CA LEU A 83 3.54 6.06 -19.26
C LEU A 83 4.31 4.75 -18.99
N LEU A 84 4.33 4.24 -17.73
CA LEU A 84 5.24 3.15 -17.34
C LEU A 84 4.75 1.76 -17.72
N GLY A 85 3.44 1.54 -17.75
CA GLY A 85 2.83 0.22 -17.75
C GLY A 85 2.96 -0.51 -16.39
N PHE A 86 2.25 -1.62 -16.24
CA PHE A 86 2.15 -2.31 -14.94
C PHE A 86 3.50 -2.90 -14.48
N ARG A 87 4.28 -3.50 -15.41
CA ARG A 87 5.53 -4.19 -15.04
C ARG A 87 6.53 -3.26 -14.40
N LYS A 88 6.79 -2.12 -15.03
CA LYS A 88 7.75 -1.13 -14.50
C LYS A 88 7.26 -0.50 -13.22
N SER A 89 5.96 -0.16 -13.15
CA SER A 89 5.35 0.44 -11.97
C SER A 89 5.42 -0.48 -10.75
N ILE A 90 5.05 -1.76 -10.89
CA ILE A 90 5.13 -2.74 -9.81
C ILE A 90 6.59 -2.93 -9.36
N PHE A 91 7.52 -3.02 -10.30
CA PHE A 91 8.93 -3.22 -9.99
C PHE A 91 9.54 -2.01 -9.26
N LEU A 92 9.29 -0.79 -9.75
CA LEU A 92 9.71 0.47 -9.10
C LEU A 92 9.09 0.58 -7.69
N GLY A 93 7.79 0.36 -7.59
CA GLY A 93 7.08 0.39 -6.31
C GLY A 93 7.64 -0.59 -5.30
N GLY A 94 7.90 -1.83 -5.74
CA GLY A 94 8.48 -2.86 -4.89
C GLY A 94 9.89 -2.55 -4.41
N ILE A 95 10.75 -1.96 -5.26
CA ILE A 95 12.09 -1.51 -4.85
C ILE A 95 12.00 -0.42 -3.78
N LEU A 96 11.13 0.58 -3.98
CA LEU A 96 10.95 1.66 -3.01
C LEU A 96 10.42 1.12 -1.67
N MET A 97 9.45 0.20 -1.69
CA MET A 97 8.94 -0.42 -0.47
C MET A 97 10.01 -1.24 0.25
N ALA A 98 10.78 -2.06 -0.49
CA ALA A 98 11.87 -2.85 0.10
C ALA A 98 12.91 -1.94 0.77
N LEU A 99 13.31 -0.87 0.07
CA LEU A 99 14.22 0.14 0.61
C LEU A 99 13.63 0.77 1.87
N GLY A 100 12.34 1.16 1.84
CA GLY A 100 11.65 1.71 3.01
C GLY A 100 11.69 0.76 4.21
N HIS A 101 11.40 -0.52 4.04
CA HIS A 101 11.43 -1.48 5.15
C HIS A 101 12.84 -1.69 5.72
N PHE A 102 13.88 -1.71 4.88
CA PHE A 102 15.26 -1.80 5.38
C PHE A 102 15.73 -0.50 6.06
N VAL A 103 15.32 0.66 5.55
CA VAL A 103 15.61 1.95 6.21
C VAL A 103 14.87 2.04 7.55
N LEU A 104 13.65 1.50 7.65
CA LEU A 104 12.90 1.44 8.91
C LEU A 104 13.57 0.55 9.97
N ALA A 105 14.37 -0.42 9.55
CA ALA A 105 15.18 -1.22 10.46
C ALA A 105 16.39 -0.45 11.07
N ILE A 106 16.66 0.77 10.62
CA ILE A 106 17.67 1.66 11.21
C ILE A 106 16.98 2.45 12.32
N GLU A 107 17.43 2.26 13.56
CA GLU A 107 16.87 2.91 14.75
C GLU A 107 17.30 4.40 14.83
N ASN A 108 16.65 5.24 14.04
CA ASN A 108 16.90 6.68 13.96
C ASN A 108 15.64 7.41 13.48
N ASP A 109 15.31 8.55 14.08
CA ASP A 109 14.08 9.30 13.79
C ASP A 109 14.01 9.78 12.32
N MET A 110 15.11 10.27 11.77
CA MET A 110 15.15 10.69 10.37
C MET A 110 14.95 9.49 9.43
N ALA A 111 15.58 8.35 9.73
CA ALA A 111 15.42 7.11 8.99
C ALA A 111 13.95 6.62 9.07
N PHE A 112 13.32 6.73 10.24
CA PHE A 112 11.92 6.37 10.43
C PHE A 112 10.99 7.11 9.46
N TYR A 113 11.01 8.45 9.43
CA TYR A 113 10.16 9.21 8.53
C TYR A 113 10.50 8.98 7.05
N LEU A 114 11.79 8.89 6.73
CA LEU A 114 12.23 8.60 5.35
C LEU A 114 11.75 7.22 4.87
N ALA A 115 11.80 6.22 5.75
CA ALA A 115 11.28 4.90 5.48
C ALA A 115 9.78 4.92 5.15
N LEU A 116 8.98 5.60 5.97
CA LEU A 116 7.55 5.78 5.72
C LEU A 116 7.30 6.48 4.37
N GLY A 117 8.11 7.49 4.03
CA GLY A 117 8.06 8.17 2.73
C GLY A 117 8.29 7.21 1.56
N PHE A 118 9.32 6.37 1.63
CA PHE A 118 9.59 5.36 0.61
C PHE A 118 8.45 4.34 0.48
N ILE A 119 7.88 3.88 1.60
CA ILE A 119 6.78 2.92 1.59
C ILE A 119 5.51 3.55 0.98
N VAL A 120 5.20 4.80 1.29
CA VAL A 120 4.05 5.54 0.70
C VAL A 120 4.18 5.62 -0.81
N VAL A 121 5.34 6.09 -1.31
CA VAL A 121 5.56 6.23 -2.77
C VAL A 121 5.55 4.86 -3.44
N GLY A 122 6.25 3.88 -2.86
CA GLY A 122 6.33 2.54 -3.39
C GLY A 122 4.96 1.86 -3.48
N ASN A 123 4.13 1.97 -2.43
CA ASN A 123 2.77 1.44 -2.43
C ASN A 123 1.91 2.10 -3.51
N GLY A 124 2.09 3.40 -3.74
CA GLY A 124 1.40 4.13 -4.81
C GLY A 124 1.65 3.54 -6.19
N PHE A 125 2.86 3.10 -6.49
CA PHE A 125 3.20 2.44 -7.75
C PHE A 125 2.86 0.95 -7.76
N PHE A 126 2.90 0.24 -6.64
CA PHE A 126 2.70 -1.20 -6.57
C PHE A 126 1.22 -1.58 -6.55
N LYS A 127 0.51 -1.14 -5.53
CA LYS A 127 -0.84 -1.63 -5.17
C LYS A 127 -1.90 -1.49 -6.26
N PRO A 128 -2.11 -0.33 -6.92
CA PRO A 128 -3.14 -0.20 -7.94
C PRO A 128 -2.82 -1.05 -9.18
N ASN A 129 -1.54 -1.21 -9.47
CA ASN A 129 -1.08 -1.81 -10.70
C ASN A 129 -1.08 -3.34 -10.68
N ILE A 130 -0.76 -3.97 -9.55
CA ILE A 130 -0.74 -5.43 -9.46
C ILE A 130 -2.16 -6.01 -9.58
N SER A 131 -3.15 -5.40 -8.96
CA SER A 131 -4.55 -5.83 -9.06
C SER A 131 -5.10 -5.65 -10.49
N THR A 132 -4.78 -4.52 -11.13
CA THR A 132 -5.16 -4.26 -12.53
C THR A 132 -4.45 -5.23 -13.47
N PHE A 133 -3.20 -5.58 -13.17
CA PHE A 133 -2.45 -6.56 -13.95
C PHE A 133 -3.08 -7.96 -13.90
N VAL A 134 -3.60 -8.39 -12.75
CA VAL A 134 -4.39 -9.65 -12.66
C VAL A 134 -5.56 -9.61 -13.64
N ALA A 135 -6.32 -8.51 -13.68
CA ALA A 135 -7.42 -8.36 -14.62
C ALA A 135 -6.98 -8.46 -16.08
N ALA A 136 -5.82 -7.90 -16.40
CA ALA A 136 -5.27 -7.86 -17.76
C ALA A 136 -4.78 -9.22 -18.28
N LEU A 137 -4.61 -10.23 -17.40
CA LEU A 137 -4.26 -11.59 -17.82
C LEU A 137 -5.45 -12.37 -18.41
N TYR A 138 -6.67 -11.87 -18.23
CA TYR A 138 -7.89 -12.51 -18.71
C TYR A 138 -8.48 -11.71 -19.87
N LYS A 139 -9.05 -12.44 -20.84
CA LYS A 139 -9.82 -11.83 -21.92
C LYS A 139 -11.11 -11.20 -21.38
N ASP A 140 -11.70 -10.30 -22.14
CA ASP A 140 -13.01 -9.74 -21.82
C ASP A 140 -14.04 -10.87 -21.74
N ASN A 141 -14.86 -10.84 -20.66
CA ASN A 141 -15.88 -11.85 -20.36
C ASN A 141 -15.34 -13.28 -20.12
N ASP A 142 -14.06 -13.45 -19.77
CA ASP A 142 -13.52 -14.75 -19.35
C ASP A 142 -14.18 -15.18 -18.02
N PRO A 143 -14.95 -16.31 -17.98
CA PRO A 143 -15.64 -16.75 -16.77
C PRO A 143 -14.70 -17.12 -15.62
N ARG A 144 -13.41 -17.34 -15.91
CA ARG A 144 -12.38 -17.66 -14.91
C ARG A 144 -11.87 -16.44 -14.15
N LYS A 145 -12.17 -15.23 -14.64
CA LYS A 145 -11.63 -13.98 -14.09
C LYS A 145 -11.99 -13.81 -12.62
N ASP A 146 -13.24 -14.05 -12.24
CA ASP A 146 -13.70 -13.90 -10.86
C ASP A 146 -12.99 -14.88 -9.92
N SER A 147 -12.87 -16.16 -10.31
CA SER A 147 -12.14 -17.15 -9.53
C SER A 147 -10.63 -16.85 -9.48
N GLY A 148 -10.06 -16.24 -10.53
CA GLY A 148 -8.70 -15.74 -10.52
C GLY A 148 -8.48 -14.64 -9.47
N PHE A 149 -9.45 -13.73 -9.32
CA PHE A 149 -9.40 -12.73 -8.26
C PHE A 149 -9.57 -13.34 -6.86
N VAL A 150 -10.36 -14.41 -6.70
CA VAL A 150 -10.44 -15.14 -5.42
C VAL A 150 -9.09 -15.72 -5.05
N ILE A 151 -8.41 -16.39 -5.99
CA ILE A 151 -7.05 -16.91 -5.77
C ILE A 151 -6.10 -15.76 -5.37
N PHE A 152 -6.11 -14.66 -6.09
CA PHE A 152 -5.28 -13.50 -5.77
C PHE A 152 -5.59 -12.93 -4.37
N TYR A 153 -6.86 -12.83 -4.00
CA TYR A 153 -7.31 -12.39 -2.68
C TYR A 153 -6.87 -13.33 -1.55
N MET A 154 -6.80 -14.64 -1.80
CA MET A 154 -6.20 -15.59 -0.85
C MET A 154 -4.73 -15.25 -0.58
N GLY A 155 -3.97 -14.80 -1.59
CA GLY A 155 -2.60 -14.34 -1.41
C GLY A 155 -2.50 -13.16 -0.44
N ILE A 156 -3.39 -12.17 -0.58
CA ILE A 156 -3.50 -11.01 0.32
C ILE A 156 -3.70 -11.48 1.76
N ASN A 157 -4.68 -12.35 2.00
CA ASN A 157 -5.03 -12.81 3.35
C ASN A 157 -3.94 -13.70 3.95
N ASN A 158 -3.32 -14.58 3.18
CA ASN A 158 -2.21 -15.41 3.66
C ASN A 158 -1.01 -14.54 4.08
N GLY A 159 -0.64 -13.55 3.27
CA GLY A 159 0.42 -12.60 3.61
C GLY A 159 0.11 -11.82 4.89
N SER A 160 -1.10 -11.27 4.99
CA SER A 160 -1.52 -10.48 6.15
C SER A 160 -1.75 -11.30 7.43
N TRP A 161 -2.02 -12.60 7.31
CA TRP A 161 -2.09 -13.52 8.45
C TRP A 161 -0.70 -13.87 8.99
N LEU A 162 0.21 -14.30 8.12
CA LEU A 162 1.54 -14.76 8.52
C LEU A 162 2.44 -13.61 9.02
N ALA A 163 2.28 -12.43 8.45
CA ALA A 163 3.18 -11.32 8.70
C ALA A 163 3.21 -10.84 10.17
N PRO A 164 2.06 -10.52 10.82
CA PRO A 164 2.08 -10.11 12.23
C PRO A 164 2.57 -11.22 13.15
N LEU A 165 2.32 -12.49 12.80
CA LEU A 165 2.80 -13.63 13.59
C LEU A 165 4.33 -13.68 13.60
N LEU A 166 4.96 -13.58 12.43
CA LEU A 166 6.40 -13.73 12.29
C LEU A 166 7.16 -12.43 12.62
N CYS A 167 6.75 -11.30 12.02
CA CYS A 167 7.40 -10.02 12.29
C CYS A 167 7.13 -9.53 13.71
N GLY A 168 5.90 -9.75 14.25
CA GLY A 168 5.55 -9.41 15.62
C GLY A 168 6.30 -10.23 16.63
N TRP A 169 6.44 -11.56 16.40
CA TRP A 169 7.26 -12.41 17.25
C TRP A 169 8.74 -12.00 17.21
N LEU A 170 9.30 -11.81 16.02
CA LEU A 170 10.71 -11.48 15.86
C LEU A 170 11.03 -10.11 16.48
N GLY A 171 10.15 -9.13 16.28
CA GLY A 171 10.27 -7.80 16.85
C GLY A 171 10.22 -7.80 18.38
N ALA A 172 9.35 -8.61 18.98
CA ALA A 172 9.23 -8.72 20.42
C ALA A 172 10.39 -9.51 21.07
N ALA A 173 10.88 -10.57 20.38
CA ALA A 173 11.91 -11.45 20.95
C ALA A 173 13.34 -10.91 20.77
N TYR A 174 13.62 -10.21 19.68
CA TYR A 174 14.98 -9.82 19.29
C TYR A 174 15.16 -8.32 19.03
N GLY A 175 14.09 -7.54 18.99
CA GLY A 175 14.10 -6.10 18.76
C GLY A 175 13.41 -5.68 17.45
N TRP A 176 12.94 -4.44 17.41
CA TRP A 176 12.12 -3.88 16.35
C TRP A 176 12.75 -3.99 14.95
N HIS A 177 14.06 -3.74 14.87
CA HIS A 177 14.83 -3.78 13.61
C HIS A 177 14.80 -5.16 12.94
N TYR A 178 14.74 -6.26 13.70
CA TYR A 178 14.60 -7.60 13.12
C TYR A 178 13.22 -7.82 12.53
N GLY A 179 12.17 -7.33 13.20
CA GLY A 179 10.80 -7.43 12.68
C GLY A 179 10.62 -6.61 11.38
N PHE A 180 11.13 -5.38 11.33
CA PHE A 180 11.11 -4.55 10.13
C PHE A 180 12.02 -5.11 9.02
N GLY A 181 13.20 -5.63 9.38
CA GLY A 181 14.10 -6.30 8.44
C GLY A 181 13.46 -7.51 7.78
N LEU A 182 12.72 -8.33 8.55
CA LEU A 182 11.97 -9.47 8.01
C LEU A 182 10.89 -9.03 7.01
N ALA A 183 10.19 -7.92 7.29
CA ALA A 183 9.26 -7.32 6.33
C ALA A 183 9.98 -6.93 5.03
N GLY A 184 11.18 -6.35 5.12
CA GLY A 184 12.02 -6.02 3.97
C GLY A 184 12.43 -7.26 3.15
N ILE A 185 12.81 -8.36 3.82
CA ILE A 185 13.12 -9.64 3.18
C ILE A 185 11.88 -10.18 2.46
N GLY A 186 10.69 -10.08 3.08
CA GLY A 186 9.43 -10.43 2.44
C GLY A 186 9.22 -9.67 1.13
N MET A 187 9.42 -8.36 1.13
CA MET A 187 9.27 -7.54 -0.08
C MET A 187 10.25 -7.94 -1.19
N MET A 188 11.51 -8.20 -0.85
CA MET A 188 12.51 -8.69 -1.81
C MET A 188 12.13 -10.05 -2.38
N THR A 189 11.54 -10.93 -1.56
CA THR A 189 11.02 -12.22 -2.02
C THR A 189 9.90 -12.05 -3.04
N GLY A 190 8.94 -11.16 -2.76
CA GLY A 190 7.86 -10.81 -3.70
C GLY A 190 8.39 -10.26 -5.03
N LEU A 191 9.36 -9.34 -4.98
CA LEU A 191 10.03 -8.83 -6.17
C LEU A 191 10.75 -9.93 -6.97
N THR A 192 11.35 -10.91 -6.29
CA THR A 192 12.02 -12.02 -6.95
C THR A 192 11.01 -12.87 -7.72
N PHE A 193 9.85 -13.21 -7.13
CA PHE A 193 8.79 -13.92 -7.85
C PHE A 193 8.27 -13.11 -9.04
N PHE A 194 8.04 -11.84 -8.85
CA PHE A 194 7.57 -10.97 -9.93
C PHE A 194 8.59 -10.89 -11.09
N TRP A 195 9.87 -10.71 -10.78
CA TRP A 195 10.94 -10.70 -11.78
C TRP A 195 11.09 -12.04 -12.51
N GLN A 196 10.95 -13.17 -11.80
CA GLN A 196 10.93 -14.50 -12.43
C GLN A 196 9.74 -14.63 -13.40
N GLY A 197 8.55 -14.10 -13.02
CA GLY A 197 7.39 -14.05 -13.92
C GLY A 197 7.67 -13.26 -15.20
N ILE A 198 8.34 -12.10 -15.09
CA ILE A 198 8.75 -11.32 -16.26
C ILE A 198 9.74 -12.14 -17.14
N LYS A 199 10.77 -12.75 -16.53
CA LYS A 199 11.81 -13.51 -17.25
C LYS A 199 11.27 -14.76 -17.92
N SER A 200 10.32 -15.45 -17.31
CA SER A 200 9.72 -16.66 -17.86
C SER A 200 8.78 -16.40 -19.05
N GLY A 201 8.45 -15.12 -19.33
CA GLY A 201 7.59 -14.74 -20.43
C GLY A 201 6.10 -15.04 -20.20
N VAL A 202 5.70 -15.50 -19.00
CA VAL A 202 4.29 -15.86 -18.70
C VAL A 202 3.30 -14.67 -18.79
N PHE A 203 3.81 -13.46 -18.74
CA PHE A 203 3.00 -12.26 -18.90
C PHE A 203 2.79 -11.83 -20.37
N GLN A 204 3.46 -12.51 -21.32
CA GLN A 204 3.40 -12.18 -22.75
C GLN A 204 3.59 -10.66 -22.97
N ASP A 205 2.68 -9.98 -23.67
CA ASP A 205 2.72 -8.54 -23.90
C ASP A 205 1.93 -7.73 -22.87
N HIS A 206 1.31 -8.38 -21.88
CA HIS A 206 0.54 -7.69 -20.86
C HIS A 206 1.42 -6.87 -19.92
N GLY A 207 1.00 -5.67 -19.59
CA GLY A 207 1.66 -4.79 -18.63
C GLY A 207 2.88 -4.05 -19.15
N LEU A 208 3.12 -4.07 -20.47
CA LEU A 208 4.11 -3.23 -21.15
C LEU A 208 3.69 -1.75 -21.13
N PRO A 209 4.64 -0.82 -21.31
CA PRO A 209 4.33 0.60 -21.46
C PRO A 209 3.34 0.86 -22.60
N PRO A 210 2.40 1.79 -22.43
CA PRO A 210 1.44 2.13 -23.50
C PRO A 210 2.11 2.65 -24.77
N SER A 211 3.28 3.29 -24.66
CA SER A 211 4.08 3.78 -25.78
C SER A 211 5.56 3.82 -25.38
N GLU A 212 6.36 2.95 -25.99
CA GLU A 212 7.82 2.93 -25.83
C GLU A 212 8.46 4.25 -26.32
N GLU A 213 7.93 4.87 -27.37
CA GLU A 213 8.41 6.15 -27.87
C GLU A 213 8.23 7.25 -26.82
N LYS A 214 7.03 7.35 -26.23
CA LYS A 214 6.73 8.32 -25.19
C LYS A 214 7.57 8.09 -23.94
N LEU A 215 7.76 6.84 -23.55
CA LEU A 215 8.55 6.46 -22.39
C LEU A 215 10.02 6.87 -22.55
N ASN A 216 10.62 6.60 -23.71
CA ASN A 216 12.02 6.86 -24.00
C ASN A 216 12.29 8.29 -24.49
N LYS A 217 11.24 9.10 -24.70
CA LYS A 217 11.38 10.50 -25.11
C LYS A 217 12.17 11.28 -24.07
N LYS A 218 13.25 11.91 -24.51
CA LYS A 218 14.07 12.77 -23.66
C LYS A 218 13.40 14.12 -23.40
N VAL A 219 13.38 14.53 -22.15
CA VAL A 219 12.98 15.85 -21.68
C VAL A 219 14.16 16.44 -20.92
N GLY A 220 14.89 17.35 -21.54
CA GLY A 220 16.17 17.81 -21.02
C GLY A 220 17.24 16.69 -21.00
N LEU A 221 17.81 16.40 -19.85
CA LEU A 221 18.91 15.44 -19.70
C LEU A 221 18.45 13.98 -19.57
N LEU A 222 17.18 13.73 -19.21
CA LEU A 222 16.68 12.40 -18.88
C LEU A 222 15.51 12.01 -19.79
N SER A 223 15.28 10.70 -19.96
CA SER A 223 14.06 10.17 -20.54
C SER A 223 12.89 10.32 -19.56
N ASN A 224 11.66 10.24 -20.04
CA ASN A 224 10.47 10.26 -19.20
C ASN A 224 10.51 9.12 -18.15
N ASP A 225 11.00 7.94 -18.52
CA ASP A 225 11.21 6.80 -17.60
C ASP A 225 12.11 7.17 -16.42
N ASN A 226 13.28 7.74 -16.74
CA ASN A 226 14.23 8.16 -15.74
C ASN A 226 13.70 9.32 -14.88
N TRP A 227 12.95 10.26 -15.48
CA TRP A 227 12.32 11.34 -14.72
C TRP A 227 11.32 10.80 -13.69
N VAL A 228 10.47 9.84 -14.08
CA VAL A 228 9.54 9.24 -13.12
C VAL A 228 10.30 8.56 -11.99
N THR A 229 11.35 7.81 -12.31
CA THR A 229 12.17 7.14 -11.28
C THR A 229 12.81 8.17 -10.33
N VAL A 230 13.46 9.20 -10.84
CA VAL A 230 14.08 10.25 -10.01
C VAL A 230 13.04 10.97 -9.16
N LEU A 231 11.91 11.36 -9.73
CA LEU A 231 10.85 12.04 -9.00
C LEU A 231 10.20 11.14 -7.92
N ALA A 232 10.07 9.83 -8.18
CA ALA A 232 9.60 8.88 -7.18
C ALA A 232 10.57 8.82 -5.98
N PHE A 233 11.88 8.75 -6.22
CA PHE A 233 12.87 8.79 -5.13
C PHE A 233 12.90 10.13 -4.40
N LEU A 234 12.78 11.24 -5.10
CA LEU A 234 12.78 12.58 -4.49
C LEU A 234 11.48 12.91 -3.72
N SER A 235 10.38 12.27 -4.06
CA SER A 235 9.10 12.49 -3.34
C SER A 235 9.10 11.81 -1.96
N ALA A 236 9.89 10.77 -1.72
CA ALA A 236 9.96 10.13 -0.42
C ALA A 236 10.49 11.06 0.70
N PRO A 237 11.58 11.81 0.55
CA PRO A 237 11.98 12.83 1.52
C PRO A 237 10.93 13.93 1.74
N LEU A 238 10.20 14.33 0.70
CA LEU A 238 9.12 15.31 0.83
C LEU A 238 8.00 14.78 1.71
N ILE A 239 7.59 13.54 1.50
CA ILE A 239 6.57 12.88 2.33
C ILE A 239 7.09 12.69 3.77
N ALA A 240 8.36 12.32 3.93
CA ALA A 240 9.01 12.23 5.24
C ALA A 240 8.91 13.56 6.00
N PHE A 241 9.21 14.66 5.34
CA PHE A 241 9.09 16.01 5.92
C PHE A 241 7.63 16.33 6.29
N MET A 242 6.66 15.97 5.45
CA MET A 242 5.25 16.18 5.76
C MET A 242 4.80 15.37 6.99
N LEU A 243 5.25 14.14 7.15
CA LEU A 243 4.94 13.29 8.30
C LEU A 243 5.64 13.80 9.57
N SER A 244 6.89 14.24 9.49
CA SER A 244 7.65 14.78 10.63
C SER A 244 7.08 16.11 11.15
N SER A 245 6.31 16.84 10.35
CA SER A 245 5.65 18.09 10.80
C SER A 245 4.69 17.86 11.96
N TYR A 246 4.19 16.63 12.13
CA TYR A 246 3.33 16.27 13.25
C TYR A 246 4.09 16.18 14.58
N GLU A 247 5.32 15.70 14.56
CA GLU A 247 6.19 15.68 15.75
C GLU A 247 6.39 17.11 16.30
N ALA A 248 6.63 18.07 15.40
CA ALA A 248 6.77 19.48 15.78
C ALA A 248 5.49 20.03 16.42
N ILE A 249 4.30 19.63 15.93
CA ILE A 249 3.01 20.00 16.51
C ILE A 249 2.79 19.37 17.89
N ALA A 250 3.04 18.09 18.04
CA ALA A 250 2.93 17.39 19.31
C ALA A 250 3.89 17.96 20.36
N GLY A 251 5.07 18.45 19.93
CA GLY A 251 6.02 19.19 20.77
C GLY A 251 5.71 20.68 20.98
N GLY A 252 4.66 21.22 20.37
CA GLY A 252 4.30 22.63 20.47
C GLY A 252 5.18 23.60 19.69
N THR A 253 5.96 23.12 18.72
CA THR A 253 6.99 23.89 17.98
C THR A 253 6.77 23.98 16.47
N SER A 254 5.56 23.67 15.98
CA SER A 254 5.28 23.68 14.54
C SER A 254 5.41 25.05 13.89
N ILE A 255 6.07 25.12 12.74
CA ILE A 255 6.15 26.33 11.90
C ILE A 255 4.76 26.77 11.40
N LEU A 256 3.81 25.85 11.30
CA LEU A 256 2.46 26.09 10.82
C LEU A 256 1.43 26.28 11.96
N GLY A 257 1.89 26.43 13.20
CA GLY A 257 1.03 26.43 14.38
C GLY A 257 0.50 25.03 14.66
N ASP A 258 -0.78 24.91 15.04
CA ASP A 258 -1.40 23.62 15.39
C ASP A 258 -1.82 22.78 14.17
N LYS A 259 -1.32 23.07 12.97
CA LYS A 259 -1.73 22.40 11.72
C LYS A 259 -0.61 21.59 11.10
N ASN A 260 -0.86 20.31 10.93
CA ASN A 260 0.04 19.40 10.25
C ASN A 260 -0.17 19.51 8.72
N LEU A 261 0.94 19.42 7.95
CA LEU A 261 0.94 19.56 6.50
C LEU A 261 0.04 18.54 5.81
N VAL A 262 -0.01 17.30 6.33
CA VAL A 262 -0.86 16.24 5.79
C VAL A 262 -2.33 16.59 5.97
N ASN A 263 -2.72 17.12 7.13
CA ASN A 263 -4.10 17.56 7.39
C ASN A 263 -4.51 18.70 6.46
N ILE A 264 -3.63 19.67 6.21
CA ILE A 264 -3.89 20.76 5.26
C ILE A 264 -4.12 20.19 3.86
N LEU A 265 -3.27 19.28 3.41
CA LEU A 265 -3.41 18.62 2.11
C LEU A 265 -4.76 17.89 1.98
N PHE A 266 -5.15 17.10 2.98
CA PHE A 266 -6.42 16.35 2.93
C PHE A 266 -7.64 17.25 3.04
N GLN A 267 -7.59 18.33 3.81
CA GLN A 267 -8.66 19.33 3.82
C GLN A 267 -8.83 19.98 2.44
N ALA A 268 -7.74 20.36 1.80
CA ALA A 268 -7.77 20.90 0.44
C ALA A 268 -8.35 19.90 -0.59
N ILE A 269 -7.90 18.65 -0.54
CA ILE A 269 -8.45 17.57 -1.38
C ILE A 269 -9.93 17.37 -1.12
N GLY A 270 -10.36 17.34 0.15
CA GLY A 270 -11.76 17.20 0.54
C GLY A 270 -12.64 18.30 -0.05
N ILE A 271 -12.18 19.56 0.00
CA ILE A 271 -12.88 20.69 -0.61
C ILE A 271 -12.98 20.53 -2.13
N VAL A 272 -11.89 20.15 -2.81
CA VAL A 272 -11.88 19.93 -4.26
C VAL A 272 -12.86 18.83 -4.65
N VAL A 273 -12.87 17.70 -3.92
CA VAL A 273 -13.79 16.59 -4.17
C VAL A 273 -15.25 17.01 -3.94
N ALA A 274 -15.53 17.76 -2.86
CA ALA A 274 -16.87 18.24 -2.57
C ALA A 274 -17.39 19.18 -3.68
N VAL A 275 -16.55 20.10 -4.15
CA VAL A 275 -16.89 21.01 -5.27
C VAL A 275 -17.12 20.21 -6.55
N TYR A 276 -16.24 19.25 -6.86
CA TYR A 276 -16.38 18.39 -8.04
C TYR A 276 -17.68 17.57 -8.02
N LEU A 277 -18.02 16.96 -6.88
CA LEU A 277 -19.29 16.23 -6.73
C LEU A 277 -20.50 17.15 -6.85
N ALA A 278 -20.44 18.36 -6.29
CA ALA A 278 -21.49 19.35 -6.46
C ALA A 278 -21.69 19.71 -7.95
N ILE A 279 -20.61 19.97 -8.69
CA ILE A 279 -20.68 20.28 -10.13
C ILE A 279 -21.35 19.13 -10.90
N ILE A 280 -20.92 17.89 -10.66
CA ILE A 280 -21.52 16.70 -11.33
C ILE A 280 -23.01 16.59 -11.00
N LEU A 281 -23.40 16.77 -9.73
CA LEU A 281 -24.79 16.72 -9.32
C LEU A 281 -25.65 17.82 -9.99
N PHE A 282 -25.10 19.01 -10.18
CA PHE A 282 -25.82 20.09 -10.90
C PHE A 282 -25.95 19.84 -12.37
N GLN A 283 -24.98 19.20 -13.01
CA GLN A 283 -24.99 18.88 -14.44
C GLN A 283 -25.78 17.61 -14.78
N ALA A 284 -25.99 16.73 -13.82
CA ALA A 284 -26.67 15.44 -14.02
C ALA A 284 -28.19 15.61 -14.25
N THR A 285 -28.75 14.75 -15.07
CA THR A 285 -30.20 14.59 -15.24
C THR A 285 -30.86 14.12 -13.93
N LEU A 286 -32.17 14.26 -13.81
CA LEU A 286 -32.88 13.88 -12.58
C LEU A 286 -32.66 12.41 -12.18
N GLU A 287 -32.66 11.51 -13.16
CA GLU A 287 -32.42 10.07 -12.92
C GLU A 287 -30.98 9.77 -12.50
N GLU A 288 -30.00 10.39 -13.13
CA GLU A 288 -28.58 10.27 -12.78
C GLU A 288 -28.31 10.85 -11.39
N ARG A 289 -28.92 11.99 -11.08
CA ARG A 289 -28.80 12.64 -9.77
C ARG A 289 -29.26 11.77 -8.63
N LYS A 290 -30.39 11.06 -8.78
CA LYS A 290 -30.86 10.08 -7.79
C LYS A 290 -29.81 8.99 -7.55
N LYS A 291 -29.24 8.42 -8.61
CA LYS A 291 -28.21 7.37 -8.52
C LYS A 291 -26.93 7.90 -7.86
N LEU A 292 -26.50 9.10 -8.21
CA LEU A 292 -25.33 9.75 -7.62
C LEU A 292 -25.50 10.05 -6.14
N ILE A 293 -26.69 10.53 -5.71
CA ILE A 293 -26.99 10.76 -4.29
C ILE A 293 -26.89 9.45 -3.50
N VAL A 294 -27.45 8.35 -4.01
CA VAL A 294 -27.35 7.02 -3.38
C VAL A 294 -25.88 6.59 -3.29
N ALA A 295 -25.11 6.76 -4.35
CA ALA A 295 -23.69 6.42 -4.36
C ALA A 295 -22.89 7.24 -3.32
N ILE A 296 -23.13 8.55 -3.23
CA ILE A 296 -22.50 9.42 -2.23
C ILE A 296 -22.87 8.97 -0.82
N PHE A 297 -24.17 8.69 -0.57
CA PHE A 297 -24.64 8.21 0.71
C PHE A 297 -23.94 6.92 1.15
N ILE A 298 -23.88 5.92 0.26
CA ILE A 298 -23.16 4.68 0.52
C ILE A 298 -21.68 4.95 0.80
N THR A 299 -21.05 5.84 0.02
CA THR A 299 -19.64 6.21 0.20
C THR A 299 -19.36 6.79 1.59
N VAL A 300 -20.25 7.62 2.13
CA VAL A 300 -20.12 8.16 3.49
C VAL A 300 -20.11 7.04 4.53
N PHE A 301 -21.04 6.07 4.44
CA PHE A 301 -21.05 4.93 5.38
C PHE A 301 -19.82 4.04 5.22
N MET A 302 -19.38 3.79 3.99
CA MET A 302 -18.15 3.04 3.73
C MET A 302 -16.92 3.76 4.29
N THR A 303 -16.87 5.08 4.22
CA THR A 303 -15.78 5.88 4.82
C THR A 303 -15.75 5.72 6.34
N LEU A 304 -16.90 5.75 7.00
CA LEU A 304 -16.99 5.51 8.45
C LEU A 304 -16.55 4.09 8.81
N PHE A 305 -17.04 3.09 8.08
CA PHE A 305 -16.64 1.68 8.28
C PHE A 305 -15.13 1.51 8.17
N TRP A 306 -14.53 2.00 7.09
CA TRP A 306 -13.08 1.89 6.88
C TRP A 306 -12.28 2.69 7.90
N GLY A 307 -12.78 3.86 8.33
CA GLY A 307 -12.17 4.62 9.41
C GLY A 307 -12.05 3.81 10.70
N PHE A 308 -13.11 3.11 11.11
CA PHE A 308 -13.05 2.21 12.29
C PHE A 308 -12.19 0.98 12.04
N HIS A 309 -12.25 0.41 10.84
CA HIS A 309 -11.43 -0.76 10.48
C HIS A 309 -9.93 -0.47 10.59
N GLU A 310 -9.50 0.71 10.12
CA GLU A 310 -8.08 1.11 10.16
C GLU A 310 -7.54 1.34 11.57
N LEU A 311 -8.40 1.51 12.60
CA LEU A 311 -7.97 1.56 14.00
C LEU A 311 -7.31 0.26 14.47
N SER A 312 -7.51 -0.86 13.76
CA SER A 312 -6.93 -2.16 14.11
C SER A 312 -5.40 -2.12 14.24
N GLY A 313 -4.71 -1.38 13.36
CA GLY A 313 -3.24 -1.26 13.40
C GLY A 313 -2.72 -0.16 14.34
N SER A 314 -3.60 0.57 15.04
CA SER A 314 -3.22 1.69 15.92
C SER A 314 -3.87 1.56 17.31
N VAL A 315 -5.00 2.20 17.53
CA VAL A 315 -5.65 2.28 18.85
C VAL A 315 -6.01 0.90 19.40
N ILE A 316 -6.51 -0.02 18.55
CA ILE A 316 -6.88 -1.37 18.97
C ILE A 316 -5.62 -2.17 19.35
N THR A 317 -4.51 -2.00 18.64
CA THR A 317 -3.23 -2.65 19.00
C THR A 317 -2.73 -2.14 20.35
N LEU A 318 -2.79 -0.83 20.64
CA LEU A 318 -2.43 -0.27 21.95
C LEU A 318 -3.39 -0.72 23.05
N PHE A 319 -4.68 -0.83 22.76
CA PHE A 319 -5.66 -1.38 23.69
C PHE A 319 -5.34 -2.82 24.06
N ALA A 320 -5.03 -3.65 23.04
CA ALA A 320 -4.64 -5.05 23.27
C ALA A 320 -3.37 -5.16 24.12
N ASP A 321 -2.36 -4.32 23.84
CA ASP A 321 -1.10 -4.29 24.58
C ASP A 321 -1.28 -4.00 26.08
N ARG A 322 -2.25 -3.16 26.44
CA ARG A 322 -2.40 -2.62 27.80
C ARG A 322 -3.52 -3.24 28.63
N ASN A 323 -4.54 -3.78 27.97
CA ASN A 323 -5.79 -4.15 28.62
C ASN A 323 -6.20 -5.61 28.41
N VAL A 324 -5.49 -6.35 27.56
CA VAL A 324 -5.82 -7.75 27.27
C VAL A 324 -4.73 -8.66 27.83
N ASP A 325 -5.13 -9.76 28.47
CA ASP A 325 -4.18 -10.81 28.84
C ASP A 325 -3.73 -11.59 27.61
N LEU A 326 -2.52 -11.31 27.16
CA LEU A 326 -1.91 -11.85 25.94
C LEU A 326 -0.99 -13.03 26.25
N SER A 327 -1.50 -14.05 26.93
CA SER A 327 -0.72 -15.24 27.31
C SER A 327 -0.26 -16.10 26.11
N LEU A 328 -0.98 -16.05 24.97
CA LEU A 328 -0.71 -16.87 23.78
C LEU A 328 -0.03 -16.11 22.63
N MET A 329 -0.13 -14.80 22.60
CA MET A 329 0.41 -13.94 21.54
C MET A 329 0.72 -12.54 22.07
N ASN A 330 1.59 -11.78 21.40
CA ASN A 330 1.81 -10.37 21.72
C ASN A 330 0.82 -9.45 20.98
N ALA A 331 0.79 -8.17 21.36
CA ALA A 331 -0.13 -7.19 20.79
C ALA A 331 0.01 -7.02 19.27
N SER A 332 1.23 -7.07 18.73
CA SER A 332 1.47 -7.03 17.29
C SER A 332 0.80 -8.20 16.55
N GLN A 333 0.88 -9.39 17.15
CA GLN A 333 0.33 -10.62 16.56
C GLN A 333 -1.20 -10.63 16.51
N THR A 334 -1.90 -9.87 17.36
CA THR A 334 -3.37 -9.77 17.31
C THR A 334 -3.88 -9.24 15.96
N ASN A 335 -3.06 -8.49 15.23
CA ASN A 335 -3.40 -8.03 13.89
C ASN A 335 -3.58 -9.18 12.86
N SER A 336 -3.09 -10.39 13.15
CA SER A 336 -3.29 -11.57 12.29
C SER A 336 -4.70 -12.15 12.34
N LEU A 337 -5.45 -11.91 13.44
CA LEU A 337 -6.72 -12.57 13.71
C LEU A 337 -7.77 -12.29 12.63
N ASN A 338 -7.86 -11.06 12.15
CA ASN A 338 -8.82 -10.71 11.10
C ASN A 338 -8.62 -11.57 9.83
N SER A 339 -7.38 -11.63 9.33
CA SER A 339 -7.07 -12.40 8.13
C SER A 339 -7.20 -13.91 8.35
N MET A 340 -6.88 -14.41 9.54
CA MET A 340 -7.10 -15.81 9.92
C MET A 340 -8.58 -16.18 9.80
N PHE A 341 -9.48 -15.37 10.37
CA PHE A 341 -10.91 -15.64 10.29
C PHE A 341 -11.46 -15.52 8.87
N ILE A 342 -10.94 -14.59 8.05
CA ILE A 342 -11.31 -14.52 6.63
C ILE A 342 -10.92 -15.84 5.93
N ILE A 343 -9.71 -16.36 6.15
CA ILE A 343 -9.27 -17.62 5.51
C ILE A 343 -10.12 -18.82 5.95
N ILE A 344 -10.52 -18.86 7.22
CA ILE A 344 -11.28 -20.02 7.76
C ILE A 344 -12.75 -19.97 7.36
N LEU A 345 -13.34 -18.78 7.23
CA LEU A 345 -14.77 -18.58 7.06
C LEU A 345 -15.20 -18.28 5.63
N SER A 346 -14.25 -18.02 4.70
CA SER A 346 -14.52 -17.77 3.27
C SER A 346 -14.38 -19.05 2.45
#